data_434b119b65a1a658078aaf2ac0669108
#
_entry.id   434b119b65a1a658078aaf2ac0669108
#
_cell.length_a   1.000
_cell.length_b   1.000
_cell.length_c   1.000
_cell.angle_alpha   90.00
_cell.angle_beta   90.00
_cell.angle_gamma   90.00
#
_symmetry.space_group_name_H-M   'P 1'
#
loop_
_entity.id
_entity.type
_entity.pdbx_description
1 polymer ?
#
loop_
_entity_poly.entity_id
_entity_poly.type
_entity_poly.pdbx_seq_one_letter_code
_entity_poly.pdbx_strand_id
1 'polypeptide(L)'
;MRGWFSRDYGPVETVEPGGSVSFQARNAGWKWDPVNVTDRPEGAGHALEGPFEVPAAAAGQTLVVRVDEVTPRPWGETWADGEGFVWRLDGDWWLLGERRVRSAPFLGVIGMSPPDPGEHSTTPPRRWGGNIDCKELVAGTTLYLPIPVDGALLMAGDGHGAQGDGEVSGTAIECPLERATLTLDLDDRELRSPIARTADSWIAFGFDDDLDAAAEQATETMLDLMDHELGVSRAEALALASVAVDLRVTQVVNQVKGVHAVLRDDAIR
;
A
#
# COMPACT_ATOMS: atom_id res chain seq x y z
N MET A 1 1.74 -16.82 -6.77
CA MET A 1 2.44 -16.20 -5.61
C MET A 1 3.90 -15.99 -5.93
N ARG A 2 4.47 -14.84 -5.58
CA ARG A 2 5.84 -14.40 -5.89
C ARG A 2 6.46 -13.80 -4.63
N GLY A 3 7.81 -13.77 -4.56
CA GLY A 3 8.57 -13.17 -3.46
C GLY A 3 9.38 -11.93 -3.88
N TRP A 4 9.21 -11.48 -5.11
CA TRP A 4 9.87 -10.32 -5.70
C TRP A 4 8.93 -9.62 -6.67
N PHE A 5 9.20 -8.35 -6.95
CA PHE A 5 8.66 -7.67 -8.12
C PHE A 5 9.53 -7.98 -9.34
N SER A 6 8.91 -8.25 -10.49
CA SER A 6 9.63 -8.39 -11.76
C SER A 6 8.70 -8.13 -12.95
N ARG A 7 9.14 -7.26 -13.87
CA ARG A 7 8.46 -7.04 -15.14
C ARG A 7 8.53 -8.25 -16.08
N ASP A 8 9.45 -9.18 -15.79
CA ASP A 8 9.69 -10.38 -16.60
C ASP A 8 8.73 -11.53 -16.23
N TYR A 9 7.93 -11.37 -15.17
CA TYR A 9 6.93 -12.36 -14.80
C TYR A 9 5.71 -12.29 -15.73
N GLY A 10 5.33 -13.44 -16.30
CA GLY A 10 4.05 -13.53 -17.00
C GLY A 10 2.87 -13.27 -16.05
N PRO A 11 1.82 -12.59 -16.52
CA PRO A 11 0.64 -12.32 -15.72
C PRO A 11 -0.07 -13.61 -15.28
N VAL A 12 -0.63 -13.61 -14.08
CA VAL A 12 -1.46 -14.72 -13.59
C VAL A 12 -2.93 -14.52 -13.97
N GLU A 13 -3.32 -13.28 -14.20
CA GLU A 13 -4.66 -12.89 -14.62
C GLU A 13 -4.59 -11.58 -15.41
N THR A 14 -5.45 -11.46 -16.42
CA THR A 14 -5.61 -10.25 -17.25
C THR A 14 -6.97 -9.63 -16.94
N VAL A 15 -6.98 -8.32 -16.70
CA VAL A 15 -8.15 -7.56 -16.24
C VAL A 15 -8.39 -6.39 -17.18
N GLU A 16 -9.59 -6.27 -17.73
CA GLU A 16 -9.99 -5.08 -18.49
C GLU A 16 -10.19 -3.89 -17.53
N PRO A 17 -9.95 -2.63 -17.97
CA PRO A 17 -10.22 -1.45 -17.16
C PRO A 17 -11.65 -1.46 -16.59
N GLY A 18 -11.80 -1.19 -15.30
CA GLY A 18 -13.03 -1.32 -14.53
C GLY A 18 -13.33 -2.74 -14.03
N GLY A 19 -12.53 -3.74 -14.39
CA GLY A 19 -12.64 -5.12 -13.91
C GLY A 19 -12.01 -5.32 -12.54
N SER A 20 -12.32 -6.47 -11.91
CA SER A 20 -11.88 -6.79 -10.56
C SER A 20 -11.13 -8.11 -10.49
N VAL A 21 -10.13 -8.18 -9.61
CA VAL A 21 -9.47 -9.43 -9.19
C VAL A 21 -9.78 -9.73 -7.75
N SER A 22 -9.92 -11.02 -7.42
CA SER A 22 -10.07 -11.48 -6.03
C SER A 22 -9.07 -12.59 -5.76
N PHE A 23 -8.36 -12.49 -4.65
CA PHE A 23 -7.33 -13.45 -4.28
C PHE A 23 -7.29 -13.67 -2.76
N GLN A 24 -6.65 -14.76 -2.36
CA GLN A 24 -6.20 -15.01 -0.98
C GLN A 24 -4.74 -14.61 -0.88
N ALA A 25 -4.29 -14.10 0.27
CA ALA A 25 -2.87 -13.80 0.49
C ALA A 25 -2.36 -14.44 1.77
N ARG A 26 -1.13 -14.95 1.75
CA ARG A 26 -0.39 -15.31 2.96
C ARG A 26 0.07 -14.04 3.66
N ASN A 27 0.42 -14.13 4.94
CA ASN A 27 1.08 -13.01 5.61
C ASN A 27 2.50 -12.79 5.06
N ALA A 28 3.18 -11.71 5.47
CA ALA A 28 4.56 -11.40 5.10
C ALA A 28 5.51 -12.59 5.28
N GLY A 29 5.31 -13.40 6.31
CA GLY A 29 6.09 -14.58 6.65
C GLY A 29 5.75 -15.86 5.86
N TRP A 30 4.95 -15.79 4.81
CA TRP A 30 4.52 -16.94 3.98
C TRP A 30 3.65 -17.96 4.71
N LYS A 31 2.95 -17.57 5.75
CA LYS A 31 2.13 -18.45 6.59
C LYS A 31 0.64 -18.33 6.25
N TRP A 32 -0.07 -19.48 6.27
CA TRP A 32 -1.53 -19.57 6.32
C TRP A 32 -2.06 -19.81 7.72
N ASP A 33 -1.26 -20.44 8.57
CA ASP A 33 -1.56 -20.76 9.95
C ASP A 33 -0.37 -20.37 10.84
N PRO A 34 -0.52 -20.28 12.17
CA PRO A 34 0.52 -19.78 13.06
C PRO A 34 1.81 -20.61 13.09
N VAL A 35 1.79 -21.85 12.57
CA VAL A 35 2.87 -22.82 12.74
C VAL A 35 3.70 -22.98 11.47
N ASN A 36 3.07 -22.97 10.29
CA ASN A 36 3.71 -23.44 9.06
C ASN A 36 4.06 -22.28 8.11
N VAL A 37 5.34 -22.19 7.76
CA VAL A 37 5.82 -21.49 6.57
C VAL A 37 5.84 -22.51 5.43
N THR A 38 5.20 -22.21 4.32
CA THR A 38 5.12 -23.11 3.17
C THR A 38 5.59 -22.45 1.91
N ASP A 39 6.39 -23.17 1.14
CA ASP A 39 6.79 -22.84 -0.23
C ASP A 39 7.47 -21.46 -0.38
N ARG A 40 8.12 -20.93 0.68
CA ARG A 40 8.89 -19.70 0.59
C ARG A 40 10.19 -19.97 -0.15
N PRO A 41 10.43 -19.34 -1.32
CA PRO A 41 11.71 -19.43 -2.01
C PRO A 41 12.84 -18.82 -1.16
N GLU A 42 14.05 -19.33 -1.34
CA GLU A 42 15.21 -18.76 -0.66
C GLU A 42 15.43 -17.30 -1.09
N GLY A 43 15.61 -16.41 -0.12
CA GLY A 43 15.78 -14.97 -0.36
C GLY A 43 14.51 -14.20 -0.71
N ALA A 44 13.36 -14.87 -0.81
CA ALA A 44 12.10 -14.19 -1.09
C ALA A 44 11.72 -13.18 0.01
N GLY A 45 11.17 -12.04 -0.41
CA GLY A 45 10.52 -11.07 0.46
C GLY A 45 9.07 -11.46 0.81
N HIS A 46 8.15 -10.50 0.79
CA HIS A 46 6.72 -10.71 1.08
C HIS A 46 6.07 -11.66 0.07
N ALA A 47 5.07 -12.41 0.52
CA ALA A 47 4.27 -13.27 -0.35
C ALA A 47 3.27 -12.42 -1.14
N LEU A 48 3.48 -12.26 -2.45
CA LEU A 48 2.64 -11.45 -3.32
C LEU A 48 1.85 -12.29 -4.31
N GLU A 49 0.62 -11.90 -4.58
CA GLU A 49 -0.21 -12.39 -5.67
C GLU A 49 -0.09 -11.45 -6.89
N GLY A 50 -0.29 -12.02 -8.08
CA GLY A 50 -0.05 -11.32 -9.34
C GLY A 50 1.17 -11.88 -10.10
N PRO A 51 1.67 -11.19 -11.17
CA PRO A 51 1.15 -9.91 -11.67
C PRO A 51 -0.27 -10.00 -12.24
N PHE A 52 -1.08 -8.99 -11.97
CA PHE A 52 -2.36 -8.74 -12.63
C PHE A 52 -2.11 -7.73 -13.75
N GLU A 53 -2.41 -8.13 -14.98
CA GLU A 53 -2.17 -7.29 -16.15
C GLU A 53 -3.42 -6.51 -16.54
N VAL A 54 -3.26 -5.23 -16.85
CA VAL A 54 -4.27 -4.41 -17.51
C VAL A 54 -3.76 -4.08 -18.93
N PRO A 55 -4.17 -4.80 -19.98
CA PRO A 55 -3.54 -4.72 -21.29
C PRO A 55 -3.58 -3.34 -21.93
N ALA A 56 -4.58 -2.52 -21.61
CA ALA A 56 -4.72 -1.16 -22.11
C ALA A 56 -3.80 -0.15 -21.38
N ALA A 57 -3.13 -0.56 -20.29
CA ALA A 57 -2.29 0.32 -19.50
C ALA A 57 -0.97 0.61 -20.22
N ALA A 58 -0.59 1.88 -20.29
CA ALA A 58 0.69 2.33 -20.83
C ALA A 58 1.56 2.99 -19.77
N ALA A 59 2.87 2.82 -19.89
CA ALA A 59 3.82 3.52 -19.02
C ALA A 59 3.61 5.04 -19.08
N GLY A 60 3.60 5.71 -17.93
CA GLY A 60 3.32 7.14 -17.79
C GLY A 60 1.86 7.45 -17.42
N GLN A 61 0.90 6.56 -17.67
CA GLN A 61 -0.46 6.68 -17.15
C GLN A 61 -0.50 6.35 -15.65
N THR A 62 -1.67 6.43 -15.05
CA THR A 62 -1.94 6.07 -13.66
C THR A 62 -2.87 4.86 -13.60
N LEU A 63 -2.46 3.85 -12.84
CA LEU A 63 -3.33 2.73 -12.46
C LEU A 63 -4.19 3.17 -11.27
N VAL A 64 -5.50 3.04 -11.42
CA VAL A 64 -6.47 3.28 -10.36
C VAL A 64 -6.81 1.95 -9.70
N VAL A 65 -6.48 1.80 -8.43
CA VAL A 65 -6.72 0.58 -7.64
C VAL A 65 -7.72 0.87 -6.55
N ARG A 66 -8.98 0.45 -6.73
CA ARG A 66 -9.97 0.53 -5.66
C ARG A 66 -9.90 -0.73 -4.81
N VAL A 67 -9.72 -0.56 -3.52
CA VAL A 67 -9.77 -1.63 -2.52
C VAL A 67 -11.23 -1.90 -2.18
N ASP A 68 -11.79 -2.99 -2.71
CA ASP A 68 -13.20 -3.32 -2.51
C ASP A 68 -13.42 -4.14 -1.24
N GLU A 69 -12.51 -5.08 -0.95
CA GLU A 69 -12.62 -5.98 0.20
C GLU A 69 -11.22 -6.37 0.70
N VAL A 70 -11.06 -6.41 2.02
CA VAL A 70 -9.91 -7.04 2.69
C VAL A 70 -10.45 -7.80 3.91
N THR A 71 -10.49 -9.11 3.81
CA THR A 71 -11.02 -10.00 4.85
C THR A 71 -9.88 -10.82 5.45
N PRO A 72 -9.43 -10.52 6.69
CA PRO A 72 -8.34 -11.24 7.33
C PRO A 72 -8.80 -12.61 7.85
N ARG A 73 -7.88 -13.56 7.94
CA ARG A 73 -8.06 -14.77 8.73
C ARG A 73 -8.03 -14.45 10.23
N PRO A 74 -8.62 -15.30 11.09
CA PRO A 74 -8.82 -14.96 12.51
C PRO A 74 -7.56 -15.07 13.38
N TRP A 75 -6.37 -14.94 12.77
CA TRP A 75 -5.10 -14.89 13.49
C TRP A 75 -4.09 -13.96 12.78
N GLY A 76 -3.16 -13.44 13.54
CA GLY A 76 -2.03 -12.67 13.03
C GLY A 76 -0.87 -12.69 14.03
N GLU A 77 0.26 -12.14 13.65
CA GLU A 77 1.45 -12.07 14.49
C GLU A 77 2.13 -10.70 14.37
N THR A 78 2.75 -10.26 15.46
CA THR A 78 3.61 -9.08 15.50
C THR A 78 4.94 -9.48 16.11
N TRP A 79 6.02 -8.95 15.62
CA TRP A 79 7.36 -9.23 16.15
C TRP A 79 7.97 -7.95 16.74
N ALA A 80 8.58 -8.07 17.93
CA ALA A 80 9.28 -6.98 18.58
C ALA A 80 10.41 -7.54 19.45
N ASP A 81 11.60 -6.97 19.39
CA ASP A 81 12.79 -7.35 20.16
C ASP A 81 13.12 -8.85 20.11
N GLY A 82 12.85 -9.50 18.97
CA GLY A 82 13.11 -10.93 18.76
C GLY A 82 12.02 -11.86 19.32
N GLU A 83 10.95 -11.32 19.88
CA GLU A 83 9.80 -12.09 20.37
C GLU A 83 8.61 -11.96 19.41
N GLY A 84 7.88 -13.06 19.22
CA GLY A 84 6.66 -13.12 18.41
C GLY A 84 5.42 -13.11 19.29
N PHE A 85 4.44 -12.29 18.92
CA PHE A 85 3.16 -12.13 19.62
C PHE A 85 2.04 -12.55 18.69
N VAL A 86 1.28 -13.60 19.08
CA VAL A 86 0.16 -14.10 18.28
C VAL A 86 -1.13 -13.42 18.71
N TRP A 87 -1.81 -12.84 17.73
CA TRP A 87 -3.09 -12.18 17.87
C TRP A 87 -4.22 -13.09 17.38
N ARG A 88 -5.38 -12.97 18.00
CA ARG A 88 -6.61 -13.63 17.56
C ARG A 88 -7.68 -12.58 17.24
N LEU A 89 -8.30 -12.70 16.09
CA LEU A 89 -9.44 -11.85 15.72
C LEU A 89 -10.73 -12.39 16.35
N ASP A 90 -11.50 -11.51 17.00
CA ASP A 90 -12.78 -11.78 17.60
C ASP A 90 -13.75 -10.62 17.32
N GLY A 91 -14.65 -10.82 16.37
CA GLY A 91 -15.47 -9.76 15.80
C GLY A 91 -14.58 -8.66 15.21
N ASP A 92 -14.75 -7.44 15.69
CA ASP A 92 -13.98 -6.26 15.23
C ASP A 92 -12.67 -6.02 15.99
N TRP A 93 -12.19 -6.99 16.77
CA TRP A 93 -11.06 -6.76 17.67
C TRP A 93 -9.99 -7.84 17.55
N TRP A 94 -8.75 -7.39 17.39
CA TRP A 94 -7.56 -8.21 17.57
C TRP A 94 -7.20 -8.28 19.06
N LEU A 95 -7.03 -9.50 19.56
CA LEU A 95 -6.77 -9.79 20.97
C LEU A 95 -5.35 -10.31 21.18
N LEU A 96 -4.64 -9.68 22.14
CA LEU A 96 -3.38 -10.16 22.70
C LEU A 96 -3.54 -10.28 24.23
N GLY A 97 -3.78 -11.48 24.72
CA GLY A 97 -4.17 -11.68 26.10
C GLY A 97 -5.47 -10.92 26.43
N GLU A 98 -5.43 -10.04 27.43
CA GLU A 98 -6.57 -9.18 27.80
C GLU A 98 -6.67 -7.88 27.02
N ARG A 99 -5.65 -7.56 26.23
CA ARG A 99 -5.60 -6.33 25.42
C ARG A 99 -6.28 -6.53 24.08
N ARG A 100 -6.85 -5.45 23.54
CA ARG A 100 -7.51 -5.49 22.25
C ARG A 100 -7.21 -4.23 21.43
N VAL A 101 -7.06 -4.43 20.11
CA VAL A 101 -6.88 -3.39 19.11
C VAL A 101 -7.99 -3.51 18.08
N ARG A 102 -8.55 -2.39 17.63
CA ARG A 102 -9.59 -2.39 16.60
C ARG A 102 -9.05 -2.95 15.30
N SER A 103 -9.80 -3.84 14.67
CA SER A 103 -9.46 -4.36 13.34
C SER A 103 -9.69 -3.28 12.29
N ALA A 104 -8.67 -3.07 11.45
CA ALA A 104 -8.70 -2.19 10.30
C ALA A 104 -7.81 -2.82 9.21
N PRO A 105 -8.27 -3.89 8.55
CA PRO A 105 -7.42 -4.67 7.67
C PRO A 105 -7.14 -3.95 6.36
N PHE A 106 -5.91 -4.08 5.88
CA PHE A 106 -5.45 -3.54 4.60
C PHE A 106 -4.32 -4.40 4.01
N LEU A 107 -3.89 -4.07 2.80
CA LEU A 107 -2.73 -4.68 2.13
C LEU A 107 -1.51 -3.78 2.35
N GLY A 108 -0.46 -4.28 3.01
CA GLY A 108 0.81 -3.58 3.19
C GLY A 108 1.51 -3.35 1.85
N VAL A 109 1.47 -4.35 0.97
CA VAL A 109 2.07 -4.28 -0.35
C VAL A 109 1.00 -4.19 -1.44
N ILE A 110 0.98 -3.05 -2.14
CA ILE A 110 0.24 -2.84 -3.40
C ILE A 110 1.15 -2.04 -4.34
N GLY A 111 1.60 -2.64 -5.44
CA GLY A 111 2.50 -1.92 -6.35
C GLY A 111 2.86 -2.69 -7.60
N MET A 112 3.63 -2.04 -8.44
CA MET A 112 4.09 -2.56 -9.72
C MET A 112 5.60 -2.76 -9.72
N SER A 113 6.07 -3.62 -10.64
CA SER A 113 7.49 -3.86 -10.82
C SER A 113 8.23 -2.59 -11.29
N PRO A 114 9.49 -2.36 -10.84
CA PRO A 114 10.37 -1.40 -11.49
C PRO A 114 10.49 -1.63 -13.01
N PRO A 115 10.80 -0.57 -13.78
CA PRO A 115 10.98 -0.69 -15.23
C PRO A 115 12.25 -1.48 -15.62
N ASP A 116 13.19 -1.64 -14.69
CA ASP A 116 14.40 -2.43 -14.93
C ASP A 116 14.07 -3.93 -14.93
N PRO A 117 14.74 -4.74 -15.79
CA PRO A 117 14.53 -6.19 -15.82
C PRO A 117 15.07 -6.87 -14.56
N GLY A 118 14.64 -8.13 -14.34
CA GLY A 118 15.08 -8.95 -13.23
C GLY A 118 14.17 -8.86 -12.00
N GLU A 119 14.63 -9.41 -10.89
CA GLU A 119 13.90 -9.48 -9.63
C GLU A 119 14.30 -8.36 -8.68
N HIS A 120 13.31 -7.69 -8.10
CA HIS A 120 13.49 -6.57 -7.20
C HIS A 120 12.86 -6.86 -5.84
N SER A 121 13.53 -6.42 -4.77
CA SER A 121 13.05 -6.58 -3.40
C SER A 121 11.65 -6.01 -3.22
N THR A 122 10.82 -6.72 -2.46
CA THR A 122 9.49 -6.24 -2.06
C THR A 122 9.52 -5.35 -0.83
N THR A 123 10.67 -5.23 -0.14
CA THR A 123 10.80 -4.49 1.12
C THR A 123 10.62 -2.98 0.95
N PRO A 124 11.35 -2.27 0.06
CA PRO A 124 11.19 -0.82 -0.02
C PRO A 124 9.96 -0.42 -0.84
N PRO A 125 9.18 0.56 -0.37
CA PRO A 125 8.21 1.24 -1.21
C PRO A 125 8.90 2.05 -2.31
N ARG A 126 8.17 2.34 -3.38
CA ARG A 126 8.65 3.09 -4.55
C ARG A 126 7.58 4.04 -5.08
N ARG A 127 7.97 4.92 -6.03
CA ARG A 127 7.03 5.84 -6.68
C ARG A 127 5.86 5.15 -7.42
N TRP A 128 5.94 3.88 -7.70
CA TRP A 128 4.89 3.06 -8.30
C TRP A 128 4.27 2.06 -7.30
N GLY A 129 4.22 2.43 -6.03
CA GLY A 129 3.71 1.60 -4.94
C GLY A 129 4.74 0.61 -4.40
N GLY A 130 4.29 -0.52 -3.93
CA GLY A 130 5.07 -1.54 -3.25
C GLY A 130 4.70 -1.64 -1.79
N ASN A 131 5.67 -1.77 -0.91
CA ASN A 131 5.47 -1.88 0.54
C ASN A 131 5.17 -0.51 1.17
N ILE A 132 3.96 -0.02 0.91
CA ILE A 132 3.52 1.31 1.35
C ILE A 132 3.26 1.35 2.85
N ASP A 133 2.66 0.30 3.41
CA ASP A 133 2.30 0.15 4.83
C ASP A 133 1.47 1.33 5.37
N CYS A 134 0.49 1.76 4.60
CA CYS A 134 -0.39 2.85 4.97
C CYS A 134 -1.73 2.32 5.48
N LYS A 135 -1.99 2.48 6.75
CA LYS A 135 -3.19 1.96 7.44
C LYS A 135 -4.51 2.54 6.94
N GLU A 136 -4.47 3.65 6.21
CA GLU A 136 -5.63 4.28 5.59
C GLU A 136 -6.11 3.56 4.31
N LEU A 137 -5.28 2.64 3.74
CA LEU A 137 -5.62 1.91 2.52
C LEU A 137 -6.57 0.72 2.77
N VAL A 138 -7.57 0.93 3.59
CA VAL A 138 -8.63 -0.04 3.92
C VAL A 138 -9.66 -0.18 2.79
N ALA A 139 -10.57 -1.14 2.89
CA ALA A 139 -11.69 -1.29 1.97
C ALA A 139 -12.50 0.02 1.84
N GLY A 140 -12.82 0.40 0.61
CA GLY A 140 -13.46 1.67 0.24
C GLY A 140 -12.48 2.76 -0.18
N THR A 141 -11.17 2.55 -0.03
CA THR A 141 -10.13 3.50 -0.48
C THR A 141 -9.77 3.25 -1.94
N THR A 142 -9.41 4.30 -2.68
CA THR A 142 -8.85 4.23 -4.02
C THR A 142 -7.40 4.71 -4.00
N LEU A 143 -6.48 3.88 -4.45
CA LEU A 143 -5.05 4.18 -4.60
C LEU A 143 -4.75 4.44 -6.08
N TYR A 144 -4.00 5.47 -6.37
CA TYR A 144 -3.57 5.87 -7.70
C TYR A 144 -2.06 5.70 -7.80
N LEU A 145 -1.60 4.89 -8.74
CA LEU A 145 -0.21 4.50 -8.87
C LEU A 145 0.35 4.89 -10.26
N PRO A 146 1.47 5.63 -10.34
CA PRO A 146 2.14 5.87 -11.62
C PRO A 146 2.56 4.54 -12.27
N ILE A 147 2.19 4.30 -13.54
CA ILE A 147 2.50 3.06 -14.26
C ILE A 147 3.94 3.11 -14.78
N PRO A 148 4.82 2.17 -14.36
CA PRO A 148 6.23 2.16 -14.79
C PRO A 148 6.45 1.41 -16.11
N VAL A 149 5.59 0.43 -16.44
CA VAL A 149 5.71 -0.45 -17.62
C VAL A 149 4.33 -0.72 -18.21
N ASP A 150 4.27 -0.98 -19.52
CA ASP A 150 3.04 -1.36 -20.21
C ASP A 150 2.40 -2.60 -19.56
N GLY A 151 1.09 -2.63 -19.52
CA GLY A 151 0.30 -3.67 -18.85
C GLY A 151 0.17 -3.48 -17.33
N ALA A 152 0.78 -2.45 -16.73
CA ALA A 152 0.85 -2.16 -15.30
C ALA A 152 1.52 -3.25 -14.46
N LEU A 153 1.12 -4.52 -14.60
CA LEU A 153 1.66 -5.70 -13.89
C LEU A 153 1.59 -5.54 -12.36
N LEU A 154 0.38 -5.25 -11.85
CA LEU A 154 0.12 -5.04 -10.43
C LEU A 154 0.38 -6.33 -9.63
N MET A 155 1.05 -6.18 -8.50
CA MET A 155 1.20 -7.23 -7.50
C MET A 155 0.74 -6.70 -6.14
N ALA A 156 0.10 -7.56 -5.34
CA ALA A 156 -0.40 -7.19 -4.03
C ALA A 156 -0.34 -8.38 -3.05
N GLY A 157 -0.24 -8.07 -1.77
CA GLY A 157 -0.17 -9.06 -0.70
C GLY A 157 0.09 -8.43 0.64
N ASP A 158 0.67 -9.22 1.56
CA ASP A 158 1.06 -8.70 2.86
C ASP A 158 -0.13 -8.15 3.65
N GLY A 159 -0.97 -9.06 4.15
CA GLY A 159 -2.18 -8.70 4.87
C GLY A 159 -1.89 -8.18 6.27
N HIS A 160 -2.33 -6.97 6.56
CA HIS A 160 -2.25 -6.34 7.87
C HIS A 160 -3.63 -6.28 8.53
N GLY A 161 -3.74 -6.76 9.77
CA GLY A 161 -4.98 -6.71 10.55
C GLY A 161 -5.23 -5.36 11.22
N ALA A 162 -4.17 -4.69 11.62
CA ALA A 162 -4.11 -3.33 12.13
C ALA A 162 -2.66 -2.87 12.23
N GLN A 163 -2.42 -1.55 12.13
CA GLN A 163 -1.10 -0.93 12.24
C GLN A 163 -1.22 0.47 12.86
N GLY A 164 -0.20 0.89 13.57
CA GLY A 164 0.01 2.30 13.96
C GLY A 164 0.89 3.03 12.95
N ASP A 165 0.80 4.35 12.89
CA ASP A 165 1.74 5.16 12.11
C ASP A 165 3.17 4.88 12.55
N GLY A 166 4.08 4.78 11.57
CA GLY A 166 5.48 4.48 11.77
C GLY A 166 5.85 3.00 11.72
N GLU A 167 4.90 2.08 11.93
CA GLU A 167 5.16 0.62 11.97
C GLU A 167 6.39 0.25 12.83
N VAL A 168 6.45 0.84 14.02
CA VAL A 168 7.68 1.03 14.79
C VAL A 168 8.45 -0.23 15.22
N SER A 169 7.80 -1.40 15.20
CA SER A 169 8.47 -2.69 15.47
C SER A 169 8.99 -3.40 14.22
N GLY A 170 8.64 -2.89 13.03
CA GLY A 170 8.94 -3.52 11.73
C GLY A 170 7.93 -4.56 11.30
N THR A 171 6.79 -4.63 11.98
CA THR A 171 5.62 -5.44 11.62
C THR A 171 4.34 -4.78 12.11
N ALA A 172 3.28 -4.93 11.34
CA ALA A 172 1.90 -4.71 11.76
C ALA A 172 1.36 -5.93 12.56
N ILE A 173 0.05 -6.10 12.64
CA ILE A 173 -0.53 -7.42 12.88
C ILE A 173 -0.55 -8.15 11.55
N GLU A 174 0.53 -8.86 11.26
CA GLU A 174 0.74 -9.66 10.04
C GLU A 174 -0.27 -10.79 9.99
N CYS A 175 -1.22 -10.75 9.07
CA CYS A 175 -2.26 -11.76 8.98
C CYS A 175 -2.47 -12.25 7.54
N PRO A 176 -2.73 -13.55 7.32
CA PRO A 176 -3.19 -14.01 6.03
C PRO A 176 -4.57 -13.45 5.73
N LEU A 177 -4.86 -13.25 4.46
CA LEU A 177 -6.17 -12.79 4.01
C LEU A 177 -6.97 -13.97 3.44
N GLU A 178 -8.17 -14.15 3.94
CA GLU A 178 -9.16 -15.06 3.34
C GLU A 178 -9.60 -14.53 1.98
N ARG A 179 -9.66 -13.20 1.83
CA ARG A 179 -9.97 -12.54 0.57
C ARG A 179 -9.44 -11.11 0.55
N ALA A 180 -8.86 -10.74 -0.58
CA ALA A 180 -8.72 -9.35 -1.00
C ALA A 180 -9.37 -9.20 -2.38
N THR A 181 -10.09 -8.12 -2.62
CA THR A 181 -10.71 -7.79 -3.92
C THR A 181 -10.30 -6.38 -4.30
N LEU A 182 -9.73 -6.24 -5.48
CA LEU A 182 -9.29 -4.98 -6.07
C LEU A 182 -9.97 -4.76 -7.40
N THR A 183 -10.54 -3.57 -7.64
CA THR A 183 -10.98 -3.14 -8.97
C THR A 183 -9.89 -2.27 -9.58
N LEU A 184 -9.52 -2.57 -10.84
CA LEU A 184 -8.43 -1.92 -11.57
C LEU A 184 -9.01 -1.09 -12.70
N ASP A 185 -8.61 0.19 -12.77
CA ASP A 185 -9.00 1.10 -13.85
C ASP A 185 -7.81 1.98 -14.25
N LEU A 186 -7.96 2.82 -15.25
CA LEU A 186 -6.91 3.69 -15.77
C LEU A 186 -7.31 5.16 -15.69
N ASP A 187 -6.32 6.01 -15.45
CA ASP A 187 -6.41 7.46 -15.51
C ASP A 187 -5.24 7.97 -16.35
N ASP A 188 -5.51 8.92 -17.24
CA ASP A 188 -4.47 9.49 -18.14
C ASP A 188 -3.53 10.47 -17.43
N ARG A 189 -3.78 10.80 -16.17
CA ARG A 189 -2.89 11.67 -15.39
C ARG A 189 -1.54 11.02 -15.19
N GLU A 190 -0.49 11.80 -15.35
CA GLU A 190 0.85 11.43 -14.90
C GLU A 190 1.06 11.90 -13.46
N LEU A 191 1.35 10.98 -12.56
CA LEU A 191 1.61 11.28 -11.15
C LEU A 191 3.11 11.21 -10.84
N ARG A 192 3.57 12.09 -9.96
CA ARG A 192 4.94 12.09 -9.41
C ARG A 192 5.17 10.91 -8.47
N SER A 193 4.21 10.65 -7.60
CA SER A 193 4.20 9.64 -6.55
C SER A 193 2.78 9.12 -6.34
N PRO A 194 2.56 8.01 -5.64
CA PRO A 194 1.22 7.56 -5.31
C PRO A 194 0.40 8.61 -4.58
N ILE A 195 -0.91 8.62 -4.84
CA ILE A 195 -1.90 9.33 -4.07
C ILE A 195 -3.05 8.39 -3.74
N ALA A 196 -3.84 8.70 -2.72
CA ALA A 196 -5.02 7.91 -2.39
C ALA A 196 -6.22 8.81 -2.04
N ARG A 197 -7.40 8.28 -2.29
CA ARG A 197 -8.68 8.88 -1.91
C ARG A 197 -9.38 7.98 -0.93
N THR A 198 -9.56 8.44 0.30
CA THR A 198 -10.37 7.79 1.34
C THR A 198 -11.82 8.31 1.30
N ALA A 199 -12.64 7.90 2.24
CA ALA A 199 -14.02 8.38 2.34
C ALA A 199 -14.13 9.90 2.63
N ASP A 200 -13.08 10.50 3.23
CA ASP A 200 -13.12 11.86 3.76
C ASP A 200 -11.82 12.67 3.54
N SER A 201 -10.84 12.12 2.85
CA SER A 201 -9.53 12.75 2.72
C SER A 201 -8.83 12.38 1.42
N TRP A 202 -7.98 13.27 0.93
CA TRP A 202 -6.92 12.97 0.00
C TRP A 202 -5.62 12.68 0.77
N ILE A 203 -4.83 11.73 0.24
CA ILE A 203 -3.52 11.35 0.77
C ILE A 203 -2.51 11.42 -0.37
N ALA A 204 -1.34 11.99 -0.09
CA ALA A 204 -0.19 12.03 -1.01
C ALA A 204 1.04 11.45 -0.35
N PHE A 205 1.77 10.59 -1.06
CA PHE A 205 2.91 9.84 -0.50
C PHE A 205 4.25 10.39 -0.95
N GLY A 206 5.24 10.27 -0.05
CA GLY A 206 6.66 10.45 -0.34
C GLY A 206 7.48 9.32 0.29
N PHE A 207 8.50 8.86 -0.44
CA PHE A 207 9.33 7.72 -0.04
C PHE A 207 10.81 8.04 -0.28
N ASP A 208 11.62 8.00 0.78
CA ASP A 208 13.05 8.22 0.72
C ASP A 208 13.77 7.49 1.86
N ASP A 209 15.08 7.25 1.76
CA ASP A 209 15.90 6.76 2.86
C ASP A 209 16.14 7.85 3.92
N ASP A 210 15.92 9.11 3.57
CA ASP A 210 15.88 10.26 4.48
C ASP A 210 14.43 10.67 4.77
N LEU A 211 14.07 10.81 6.06
CA LEU A 211 12.70 11.11 6.47
C LEU A 211 12.27 12.54 6.06
N ASP A 212 13.19 13.49 6.09
CA ASP A 212 12.89 14.87 5.71
C ASP A 212 12.64 14.96 4.20
N ALA A 213 13.44 14.24 3.39
CA ALA A 213 13.23 14.13 1.96
C ALA A 213 11.90 13.42 1.61
N ALA A 214 11.52 12.37 2.38
CA ALA A 214 10.21 11.72 2.22
C ALA A 214 9.07 12.71 2.53
N ALA A 215 9.21 13.54 3.57
CA ALA A 215 8.21 14.56 3.92
C ALA A 215 8.11 15.65 2.85
N GLU A 216 9.25 16.08 2.28
CA GLU A 216 9.26 17.02 1.15
C GLU A 216 8.55 16.43 -0.07
N GLN A 217 8.83 15.18 -0.44
CA GLN A 217 8.16 14.50 -1.56
C GLN A 217 6.65 14.37 -1.35
N ALA A 218 6.20 14.00 -0.15
CA ALA A 218 4.78 13.93 0.19
C ALA A 218 4.11 15.30 0.06
N THR A 219 4.79 16.35 0.52
CA THR A 219 4.32 17.74 0.40
C THR A 219 4.21 18.14 -1.05
N GLU A 220 5.26 17.94 -1.85
CA GLU A 220 5.24 18.28 -3.28
C GLU A 220 4.12 17.55 -4.04
N THR A 221 3.92 16.27 -3.74
CA THR A 221 2.83 15.48 -4.33
C THR A 221 1.46 16.03 -3.92
N MET A 222 1.30 16.47 -2.66
CA MET A 222 0.07 17.10 -2.19
C MET A 222 -0.17 18.46 -2.85
N LEU A 223 0.86 19.26 -3.07
CA LEU A 223 0.72 20.55 -3.76
C LEU A 223 0.28 20.36 -5.22
N ASP A 224 0.84 19.38 -5.93
CA ASP A 224 0.41 19.03 -7.29
C ASP A 224 -1.08 18.60 -7.30
N LEU A 225 -1.49 17.81 -6.29
CA LEU A 225 -2.87 17.39 -6.12
C LEU A 225 -3.81 18.58 -5.83
N MET A 226 -3.41 19.49 -4.94
CA MET A 226 -4.22 20.68 -4.60
C MET A 226 -4.36 21.65 -5.80
N ASP A 227 -3.31 21.82 -6.61
CA ASP A 227 -3.41 22.57 -7.87
C ASP A 227 -4.47 21.93 -8.79
N HIS A 228 -4.41 20.62 -8.95
CA HIS A 228 -5.37 19.89 -9.80
C HIS A 228 -6.81 19.92 -9.27
N GLU A 229 -7.01 19.62 -7.99
CA GLU A 229 -8.36 19.46 -7.41
C GLU A 229 -9.03 20.79 -7.04
N LEU A 230 -8.23 21.80 -6.64
CA LEU A 230 -8.74 23.09 -6.17
C LEU A 230 -8.55 24.22 -7.20
N GLY A 231 -7.71 24.03 -8.21
CA GLY A 231 -7.39 25.06 -9.21
C GLY A 231 -6.63 26.25 -8.63
N VAL A 232 -5.85 26.04 -7.56
CA VAL A 232 -5.10 27.09 -6.87
C VAL A 232 -3.65 27.16 -7.37
N SER A 233 -3.03 28.32 -7.31
CA SER A 233 -1.61 28.42 -7.63
C SER A 233 -0.74 27.64 -6.62
N ARG A 234 0.47 27.21 -7.05
CA ARG A 234 1.42 26.54 -6.17
C ARG A 234 1.70 27.33 -4.87
N ALA A 235 1.82 28.66 -4.94
CA ALA A 235 2.07 29.47 -3.75
C ALA A 235 0.85 29.46 -2.79
N GLU A 236 -0.35 29.48 -3.33
CA GLU A 236 -1.60 29.36 -2.57
C GLU A 236 -1.77 27.96 -2.01
N ALA A 237 -1.51 26.90 -2.81
CA ALA A 237 -1.49 25.52 -2.34
C ALA A 237 -0.55 25.34 -1.14
N LEU A 238 0.67 25.87 -1.20
CA LEU A 238 1.64 25.80 -0.09
C LEU A 238 1.14 26.55 1.16
N ALA A 239 0.54 27.73 0.99
CA ALA A 239 -0.03 28.48 2.12
C ALA A 239 -1.20 27.72 2.75
N LEU A 240 -2.09 27.14 1.95
CA LEU A 240 -3.20 26.30 2.42
C LEU A 240 -2.70 25.02 3.08
N ALA A 241 -1.73 24.33 2.47
CA ALA A 241 -1.14 23.11 3.02
C ALA A 241 -0.54 23.35 4.42
N SER A 242 0.09 24.50 4.65
CA SER A 242 0.68 24.86 5.95
C SER A 242 -0.33 24.93 7.10
N VAL A 243 -1.62 25.08 6.80
CA VAL A 243 -2.68 25.24 7.82
C VAL A 243 -3.77 24.17 7.78
N ALA A 244 -3.78 23.33 6.73
CA ALA A 244 -4.87 22.39 6.48
C ALA A 244 -4.40 20.95 6.15
N VAL A 245 -3.11 20.74 5.90
CA VAL A 245 -2.54 19.42 5.59
C VAL A 245 -1.73 18.91 6.76
N ASP A 246 -1.99 17.68 7.17
CA ASP A 246 -1.23 16.98 8.19
C ASP A 246 -0.14 16.10 7.54
N LEU A 247 1.11 16.20 7.99
CA LEU A 247 2.16 15.25 7.64
C LEU A 247 2.22 14.13 8.68
N ARG A 248 2.20 12.89 8.22
CA ARG A 248 2.24 11.69 9.07
C ARG A 248 3.31 10.73 8.58
N VAL A 249 3.98 10.08 9.51
CA VAL A 249 4.98 9.06 9.19
C VAL A 249 4.27 7.74 8.92
N THR A 250 4.34 7.26 7.68
CA THR A 250 3.68 6.01 7.27
C THR A 250 4.36 4.81 7.91
N GLN A 251 5.67 4.67 7.66
CA GLN A 251 6.54 3.66 8.25
C GLN A 251 8.01 4.12 8.21
N VAL A 252 8.87 3.57 9.11
CA VAL A 252 10.30 3.91 9.22
C VAL A 252 11.23 2.70 9.10
N VAL A 253 10.70 1.54 8.71
CA VAL A 253 11.35 0.23 8.90
C VAL A 253 11.72 -0.50 7.61
N ASN A 254 11.28 -0.03 6.45
CA ASN A 254 11.43 -0.71 5.16
C ASN A 254 12.66 -0.24 4.33
N GLN A 255 13.77 0.12 4.96
CA GLN A 255 14.97 0.72 4.35
C GLN A 255 14.66 2.13 3.81
N VAL A 256 13.69 2.26 2.94
CA VAL A 256 13.09 3.52 2.48
C VAL A 256 11.93 3.86 3.41
N LYS A 257 11.94 5.05 3.98
CA LYS A 257 10.88 5.55 4.88
C LYS A 257 9.72 6.12 4.08
N GLY A 258 8.51 6.03 4.65
CA GLY A 258 7.30 6.58 4.06
C GLY A 258 6.75 7.74 4.90
N VAL A 259 6.39 8.82 4.24
CA VAL A 259 5.58 9.91 4.79
C VAL A 259 4.34 10.07 3.92
N HIS A 260 3.21 10.37 4.53
CA HIS A 260 2.02 10.77 3.78
C HIS A 260 1.45 12.08 4.29
N ALA A 261 1.07 12.92 3.36
CA ALA A 261 0.35 14.16 3.59
C ALA A 261 -1.16 13.89 3.48
N VAL A 262 -1.95 14.40 4.42
CA VAL A 262 -3.39 14.18 4.50
C VAL A 262 -4.12 15.52 4.39
N LEU A 263 -4.99 15.66 3.41
CA LEU A 263 -5.91 16.78 3.25
C LEU A 263 -7.35 16.30 3.45
N ARG A 264 -7.99 16.72 4.53
CA ARG A 264 -9.38 16.38 4.82
C ARG A 264 -10.35 17.24 3.99
N ASP A 265 -11.48 16.66 3.58
CA ASP A 265 -12.50 17.36 2.77
C ASP A 265 -13.10 18.59 3.46
N ASP A 266 -13.11 18.59 4.80
CA ASP A 266 -13.66 19.69 5.60
C ASP A 266 -12.63 20.75 6.01
N ALA A 267 -11.34 20.54 5.64
CA ALA A 267 -10.25 21.44 6.05
C ALA A 267 -10.20 22.76 5.28
N ILE A 268 -10.69 22.77 4.04
CA ILE A 268 -10.73 23.95 3.16
C ILE A 268 -12.16 24.13 2.64
N ARG A 269 -12.70 25.38 2.71
CA ARG A 269 -14.04 25.72 2.23
C ARG A 269 -14.02 26.98 1.41
#